data_a47708a6bb4f59f940c6dcb85f663063
#
_entry.id   a47708a6bb4f59f940c6dcb85f663063
#
_cell.length_a   1.000
_cell.length_b   1.000
_cell.length_c   1.000
_cell.angle_alpha   90.00
_cell.angle_beta   90.00
_cell.angle_gamma   90.00
#
_symmetry.space_group_name_H-M   'P 1'
#
loop_
_entity.id
_entity.type
_entity.pdbx_description
1 polymer ?
#
loop_
_entity_poly.entity_id
_entity_poly.type
_entity_poly.pdbx_seq_one_letter_code
_entity_poly.pdbx_strand_id
1 'polypeptide(L)'
;MVKTINAVQKRYDDAKKALAKSDQTIKSLEKKITQSEQSLADLKQNEADMRKAIQGEQDLKKLFVLMKQQEKQAQDLYQKSDAINSELVKLQKREQTETRERSRKEHAITSAEKDLHTAQDALVAYDRKKKSAQDEQERSLNLINQKINRLQHDYDQNATIVKGLQQKIESIDAKLKSDYGTTHLVSPVEFDQSAKYFLFSTDLIQSLSGDEKASMEMIMGLLKSEVKDKANVITVNYNDSLPEIWNSYQSAGLVDKRTGLYNMYYTIQAKVPGAVAKTKPELPDNPAWQYKRNADKQIVSIADDGGNPIMTLKYRKNGAIWYMTYFNGSLATRRDVYDAAGFLSVTQYLDRTNNSQVTLENFYRPDHSLAMVKQYGSNHELSIQLVNKEEAITNVFHSEAQLLNWWLASVLQQQNSVLVMGVNAPLFDQCLQATNDNFHLLPIVSADDLDNQHVQDIINGKSKLSSLVVTDRDVQTAIEKQMTRDLEITVMPAAEVRA
;
A
#
# COMPACT_ATOMS: atom_id res chain seq x y z
N MET A 1 9.10 25.73 8.98
CA MET A 1 10.24 26.08 9.84
C MET A 1 10.30 27.56 10.20
N VAL A 2 10.42 28.52 9.27
CA VAL A 2 10.46 29.97 9.58
C VAL A 2 9.28 30.43 10.46
N LYS A 3 8.04 30.00 10.15
CA LYS A 3 6.86 30.31 10.98
C LYS A 3 6.98 29.74 12.40
N THR A 4 7.61 28.58 12.56
CA THR A 4 7.84 27.94 13.86
C THR A 4 8.87 28.71 14.67
N ILE A 5 9.97 29.14 14.06
CA ILE A 5 11.00 29.96 14.70
C ILE A 5 10.41 31.29 15.16
N ASN A 6 9.64 31.97 14.31
CA ASN A 6 8.98 33.23 14.66
C ASN A 6 7.98 33.05 15.83
N ALA A 7 7.28 31.93 15.89
CA ALA A 7 6.38 31.64 17.00
C ALA A 7 7.13 31.37 18.30
N VAL A 8 8.25 30.66 18.25
CA VAL A 8 9.12 30.43 19.43
C VAL A 8 9.78 31.70 19.86
N GLN A 9 10.32 32.54 18.95
CA GLN A 9 10.88 33.85 19.24
C GLN A 9 9.85 34.74 19.95
N LYS A 10 8.62 34.78 19.46
CA LYS A 10 7.56 35.56 20.11
C LYS A 10 7.27 35.06 21.53
N ARG A 11 7.24 33.73 21.75
CA ARG A 11 7.07 33.18 23.12
C ARG A 11 8.20 33.56 24.04
N TYR A 12 9.45 33.56 23.58
CA TYR A 12 10.62 34.01 24.34
C TYR A 12 10.51 35.49 24.72
N ASP A 13 10.17 36.36 23.76
CA ASP A 13 10.03 37.79 23.99
C ASP A 13 8.88 38.11 24.95
N ASP A 14 7.73 37.40 24.83
CA ASP A 14 6.59 37.55 25.74
C ASP A 14 6.94 37.08 27.15
N ALA A 15 7.67 35.97 27.29
CA ALA A 15 8.13 35.48 28.58
C ALA A 15 9.12 36.46 29.25
N LYS A 16 10.03 37.06 28.48
CA LYS A 16 10.98 38.08 28.95
C LYS A 16 10.28 39.34 29.47
N LYS A 17 9.25 39.80 28.74
CA LYS A 17 8.42 40.94 29.20
C LYS A 17 7.67 40.62 30.48
N ALA A 18 7.12 39.37 30.57
CA ALA A 18 6.42 38.95 31.77
C ALA A 18 7.33 38.81 32.99
N LEU A 19 8.59 38.40 32.82
CA LEU A 19 9.59 38.37 33.88
C LEU A 19 9.92 39.78 34.37
N ALA A 20 10.22 40.73 33.47
CA ALA A 20 10.51 42.10 33.80
C ALA A 20 9.36 42.77 34.61
N LYS A 21 8.12 42.48 34.24
CA LYS A 21 6.95 42.95 35.00
C LYS A 21 6.88 42.35 36.41
N SER A 22 7.22 41.09 36.58
CA SER A 22 7.26 40.41 37.88
C SER A 22 8.35 41.02 38.76
N ASP A 23 9.54 41.29 38.20
CA ASP A 23 10.66 41.95 38.93
C ASP A 23 10.25 43.34 39.44
N GLN A 24 9.54 44.14 38.62
CA GLN A 24 9.00 45.41 39.05
C GLN A 24 7.98 45.25 40.18
N THR A 25 7.13 44.27 40.11
CA THR A 25 6.12 43.99 41.15
C THR A 25 6.80 43.60 42.47
N ILE A 26 7.78 42.69 42.41
CA ILE A 26 8.56 42.26 43.58
C ILE A 26 9.25 43.48 44.25
N LYS A 27 9.98 44.29 43.47
CA LYS A 27 10.62 45.52 44.00
C LYS A 27 9.63 46.46 44.66
N SER A 28 8.44 46.60 44.11
CA SER A 28 7.38 47.43 44.68
C SER A 28 6.83 46.83 46.00
N LEU A 29 6.71 45.51 46.09
CA LEU A 29 6.29 44.81 47.31
C LEU A 29 7.35 44.89 48.39
N GLU A 30 8.64 44.65 48.07
CA GLU A 30 9.78 44.79 48.98
C GLU A 30 9.81 46.20 49.60
N LYS A 31 9.64 47.25 48.79
CA LYS A 31 9.57 48.64 49.28
C LYS A 31 8.41 48.85 50.24
N LYS A 32 7.23 48.30 49.95
CA LYS A 32 6.07 48.38 50.84
C LYS A 32 6.27 47.61 52.16
N ILE A 33 6.87 46.40 52.06
CA ILE A 33 7.23 45.62 53.26
C ILE A 33 8.16 46.41 54.14
N THR A 34 9.25 46.91 53.56
CA THR A 34 10.23 47.75 54.33
C THR A 34 9.56 48.95 54.97
N GLN A 35 8.67 49.67 54.30
CA GLN A 35 7.91 50.77 54.83
C GLN A 35 7.00 50.35 55.99
N SER A 36 6.29 49.18 55.86
CA SER A 36 5.45 48.71 56.94
C SER A 36 6.25 48.22 58.13
N GLU A 37 7.41 47.59 57.92
CA GLU A 37 8.35 47.18 58.98
C GLU A 37 8.87 48.37 59.74
N GLN A 38 9.29 49.44 59.02
CA GLN A 38 9.73 50.68 59.64
C GLN A 38 8.63 51.35 60.49
N SER A 39 7.41 51.42 59.93
CA SER A 39 6.25 51.96 60.65
C SER A 39 5.94 51.20 61.94
N LEU A 40 6.09 49.83 61.86
CA LEU A 40 5.91 48.98 63.05
C LEU A 40 7.02 49.22 64.11
N ALA A 41 8.28 49.39 63.64
CA ALA A 41 9.41 49.72 64.53
C ALA A 41 9.19 51.06 65.20
N ASP A 42 8.77 52.07 64.43
CA ASP A 42 8.51 53.44 64.99
C ASP A 42 7.38 53.40 66.04
N LEU A 43 6.29 52.60 65.80
CA LEU A 43 5.26 52.46 66.80
C LEU A 43 5.72 51.76 68.08
N LYS A 44 6.57 50.74 67.99
CA LYS A 44 7.18 50.05 69.14
C LYS A 44 8.09 50.95 69.89
N GLN A 45 8.85 51.80 69.18
CA GLN A 45 9.70 52.78 69.84
C GLN A 45 8.90 53.83 70.61
N ASN A 46 7.83 54.36 69.99
CA ASN A 46 6.93 55.28 70.64
C ASN A 46 6.30 54.72 71.92
N GLU A 47 5.92 53.44 71.91
CA GLU A 47 5.37 52.68 73.04
C GLU A 47 6.47 52.62 74.18
N ALA A 48 7.69 52.24 73.79
CA ALA A 48 8.80 52.14 74.75
C ALA A 48 9.17 53.50 75.39
N ASP A 49 9.13 54.57 74.57
CA ASP A 49 9.46 55.95 75.07
C ASP A 49 8.37 56.45 76.04
N MET A 50 7.09 56.14 75.75
CA MET A 50 6.02 56.46 76.71
C MET A 50 6.15 55.67 78.03
N ARG A 51 6.48 54.37 77.94
CA ARG A 51 6.74 53.59 79.16
C ARG A 51 7.86 54.14 79.99
N LYS A 52 8.94 54.59 79.36
CA LYS A 52 10.08 55.28 80.08
C LYS A 52 9.68 56.61 80.70
N ALA A 53 8.88 57.42 80.03
CA ALA A 53 8.36 58.65 80.53
C ALA A 53 7.50 58.48 81.81
N ILE A 54 6.68 57.42 81.85
CA ILE A 54 5.89 57.08 83.05
C ILE A 54 6.77 56.57 84.18
N GLN A 55 7.80 55.76 83.88
CA GLN A 55 8.70 55.22 84.90
C GLN A 55 9.60 56.30 85.51
N GLY A 56 9.90 57.43 84.80
CA GLY A 56 10.72 58.47 85.25
C GLY A 56 10.01 59.65 86.01
N GLU A 57 8.67 59.67 86.02
CA GLU A 57 7.89 60.73 86.61
C GLU A 57 7.61 60.50 88.10
N GLN A 58 8.01 61.46 88.93
CA GLN A 58 7.88 61.39 90.40
C GLN A 58 6.65 62.17 90.93
N ASP A 59 6.04 63.04 90.15
CA ASP A 59 4.85 63.82 90.54
C ASP A 59 3.62 62.99 90.34
N LEU A 60 2.92 62.63 91.38
CA LEU A 60 1.73 61.76 91.36
C LEU A 60 0.58 62.32 90.52
N LYS A 61 0.41 63.64 90.43
CA LYS A 61 -0.62 64.22 89.56
C LYS A 61 -0.27 64.15 88.12
N LYS A 62 0.96 64.35 87.73
CA LYS A 62 1.44 64.21 86.38
C LYS A 62 1.52 62.78 85.98
N LEU A 63 1.93 61.87 86.85
CA LEU A 63 1.92 60.43 86.63
C LEU A 63 0.51 59.89 86.31
N PHE A 64 -0.53 60.35 87.05
CA PHE A 64 -1.92 59.93 86.74
C PHE A 64 -2.43 60.44 85.41
N VAL A 65 -2.07 61.65 85.03
CA VAL A 65 -2.38 62.20 83.72
C VAL A 65 -1.66 61.44 82.60
N LEU A 66 -0.37 61.15 82.78
CA LEU A 66 0.45 60.36 81.87
C LEU A 66 -0.09 58.91 81.77
N MET A 67 -0.47 58.25 82.85
CA MET A 67 -1.07 56.93 82.85
C MET A 67 -2.42 56.88 82.09
N LYS A 68 -3.28 57.90 82.31
CA LYS A 68 -4.55 58.02 81.63
C LYS A 68 -4.40 58.34 80.13
N GLN A 69 -3.35 59.10 79.82
CA GLN A 69 -2.98 59.32 78.40
C GLN A 69 -2.39 58.08 77.75
N GLN A 70 -1.57 57.35 78.51
CA GLN A 70 -1.02 56.07 78.07
C GLN A 70 -2.14 55.02 77.75
N GLU A 71 -3.10 54.90 78.65
CA GLU A 71 -4.21 53.91 78.47
C GLU A 71 -4.98 54.20 77.20
N LYS A 72 -5.29 55.49 76.92
CA LYS A 72 -5.97 55.87 75.68
C LYS A 72 -5.10 55.69 74.43
N GLN A 73 -3.81 56.04 74.53
CA GLN A 73 -2.87 55.88 73.43
C GLN A 73 -2.43 54.44 73.22
N ALA A 74 -2.40 53.63 74.30
CA ALA A 74 -2.08 52.18 74.18
C ALA A 74 -3.10 51.40 73.36
N GLN A 75 -4.41 51.71 73.54
CA GLN A 75 -5.44 51.11 72.71
C GLN A 75 -5.30 51.50 71.23
N ASP A 76 -5.02 52.76 70.97
CA ASP A 76 -4.83 53.24 69.58
C ASP A 76 -3.57 52.69 68.92
N LEU A 77 -2.46 52.62 69.70
CA LEU A 77 -1.21 52.01 69.27
C LEU A 77 -1.34 50.51 69.02
N TYR A 78 -2.12 49.79 69.88
CA TYR A 78 -2.36 48.38 69.73
C TYR A 78 -3.16 48.10 68.45
N GLN A 79 -4.26 48.83 68.19
CA GLN A 79 -5.04 48.69 66.95
C GLN A 79 -4.22 49.04 65.69
N LYS A 80 -3.38 50.10 65.76
CA LYS A 80 -2.51 50.43 64.62
C LYS A 80 -1.39 49.41 64.43
N SER A 81 -0.81 48.87 65.49
CA SER A 81 0.18 47.77 65.39
C SER A 81 -0.44 46.44 64.79
N ASP A 82 -1.63 46.09 65.25
CA ASP A 82 -2.31 44.90 64.74
C ASP A 82 -2.72 45.07 63.28
N ALA A 83 -3.17 46.26 62.87
CA ALA A 83 -3.49 46.57 61.50
C ALA A 83 -2.23 46.48 60.60
N ILE A 84 -1.11 47.06 61.05
CA ILE A 84 0.14 47.00 60.30
C ILE A 84 0.71 45.59 60.22
N ASN A 85 0.66 44.81 61.32
CA ASN A 85 1.07 43.41 61.32
C ASN A 85 0.22 42.60 60.34
N SER A 86 -1.09 42.81 60.34
CA SER A 86 -2.00 42.12 59.42
C SER A 86 -1.69 42.45 57.95
N GLU A 87 -1.37 43.74 57.67
CA GLU A 87 -0.97 44.18 56.33
C GLU A 87 0.40 43.60 55.94
N LEU A 88 1.36 43.57 56.86
CA LEU A 88 2.71 43.05 56.65
C LEU A 88 2.64 41.53 56.30
N VAL A 89 1.83 40.73 57.01
CA VAL A 89 1.62 39.32 56.69
C VAL A 89 1.01 39.15 55.29
N LYS A 90 0.07 40.00 54.89
CA LYS A 90 -0.53 39.98 53.56
C LYS A 90 0.50 40.35 52.48
N LEU A 91 1.33 41.37 52.73
CA LEU A 91 2.38 41.79 51.78
C LEU A 91 3.44 40.70 51.62
N GLN A 92 3.92 40.11 52.73
CA GLN A 92 4.91 39.02 52.68
C GLN A 92 4.37 37.79 51.93
N LYS A 93 3.10 37.42 52.15
CA LYS A 93 2.47 36.31 51.43
C LYS A 93 2.37 36.62 49.92
N ARG A 94 2.07 37.85 49.56
CA ARG A 94 2.05 38.30 48.17
C ARG A 94 3.46 38.27 47.54
N GLU A 95 4.48 38.76 48.25
CA GLU A 95 5.86 38.70 47.79
C GLU A 95 6.31 37.25 47.53
N GLN A 96 6.04 36.32 48.47
CA GLN A 96 6.35 34.93 48.30
C GLN A 96 5.65 34.32 47.05
N THR A 97 4.42 34.73 46.82
CA THR A 97 3.66 34.24 45.65
C THR A 97 4.30 34.77 44.36
N GLU A 98 4.61 36.04 44.29
CA GLU A 98 5.26 36.69 43.13
C GLU A 98 6.67 36.12 42.88
N THR A 99 7.43 35.85 43.94
CA THR A 99 8.75 35.22 43.85
C THR A 99 8.67 33.79 43.25
N ARG A 100 7.66 33.02 43.66
CA ARG A 100 7.42 31.70 43.03
C ARG A 100 7.02 31.82 41.56
N GLU A 101 6.18 32.77 41.25
CA GLU A 101 5.80 33.04 39.85
C GLU A 101 6.97 33.54 39.01
N ARG A 102 7.84 34.37 39.57
CA ARG A 102 9.09 34.81 38.94
C ARG A 102 9.97 33.63 38.57
N SER A 103 10.19 32.68 39.49
CA SER A 103 10.97 31.48 39.23
C SER A 103 10.36 30.62 38.10
N ARG A 104 9.02 30.48 38.05
CA ARG A 104 8.36 29.81 36.95
C ARG A 104 8.57 30.50 35.59
N LYS A 105 8.55 31.85 35.59
CA LYS A 105 8.81 32.65 34.39
C LYS A 105 10.27 32.53 33.93
N GLU A 106 11.24 32.47 34.86
CA GLU A 106 12.65 32.19 34.56
C GLU A 106 12.83 30.81 33.89
N HIS A 107 12.21 29.77 34.44
CA HIS A 107 12.24 28.46 33.82
C HIS A 107 11.58 28.44 32.41
N ALA A 108 10.50 29.19 32.22
CA ALA A 108 9.86 29.30 30.92
C ALA A 108 10.75 29.98 29.87
N ILE A 109 11.53 30.99 30.29
CA ILE A 109 12.53 31.66 29.41
C ILE A 109 13.62 30.66 29.01
N THR A 110 14.21 29.94 29.97
CA THR A 110 15.28 28.98 29.72
C THR A 110 14.77 27.84 28.74
N SER A 111 13.53 27.39 28.93
CA SER A 111 12.94 26.43 28.02
C SER A 111 12.75 27.01 26.62
N ALA A 112 12.21 28.22 26.51
CA ALA A 112 12.00 28.90 25.24
C ALA A 112 13.31 29.21 24.50
N GLU A 113 14.38 29.54 25.21
CA GLU A 113 15.72 29.70 24.66
C GLU A 113 16.27 28.42 24.03
N LYS A 114 16.12 27.31 24.77
CA LYS A 114 16.53 25.99 24.27
C LYS A 114 15.76 25.60 23.01
N ASP A 115 14.45 25.82 23.02
CA ASP A 115 13.59 25.53 21.89
C ASP A 115 13.94 26.38 20.66
N LEU A 116 14.28 27.69 20.90
CA LEU A 116 14.71 28.60 19.85
C LEU A 116 16.02 28.14 19.20
N HIS A 117 17.00 27.77 20.02
CA HIS A 117 18.28 27.27 19.54
C HIS A 117 18.09 25.97 18.71
N THR A 118 17.31 25.06 19.25
CA THR A 118 16.99 23.78 18.53
C THR A 118 16.31 24.05 17.19
N ALA A 119 15.38 25.01 17.14
CA ALA A 119 14.69 25.38 15.92
C ALA A 119 15.60 26.07 14.90
N GLN A 120 16.55 26.89 15.35
CA GLN A 120 17.57 27.52 14.50
C GLN A 120 18.52 26.48 13.90
N ASP A 121 19.03 25.56 14.74
CA ASP A 121 19.88 24.45 14.27
C ASP A 121 19.19 23.58 13.23
N ALA A 122 17.90 23.27 13.47
CA ALA A 122 17.08 22.51 12.52
C ALA A 122 16.91 23.25 11.18
N LEU A 123 16.78 24.56 11.18
CA LEU A 123 16.71 25.37 9.97
C LEU A 123 18.02 25.30 9.18
N VAL A 124 19.16 25.49 9.87
CA VAL A 124 20.50 25.42 9.24
C VAL A 124 20.71 24.01 8.64
N ALA A 125 20.33 22.96 9.36
CA ALA A 125 20.42 21.58 8.85
C ALA A 125 19.52 21.35 7.63
N TYR A 126 18.33 21.94 7.63
CA TYR A 126 17.40 21.88 6.50
C TYR A 126 17.96 22.60 5.26
N ASP A 127 18.50 23.80 5.45
CA ASP A 127 19.07 24.58 4.32
C ASP A 127 20.28 23.87 3.72
N ARG A 128 21.13 23.24 4.55
CA ARG A 128 22.24 22.39 4.06
C ARG A 128 21.72 21.20 3.24
N LYS A 129 20.71 20.49 3.75
CA LYS A 129 20.09 19.37 3.02
C LYS A 129 19.46 19.82 1.71
N LYS A 130 18.75 20.95 1.74
CA LYS A 130 18.13 21.55 0.54
C LYS A 130 19.18 21.87 -0.51
N LYS A 131 20.28 22.52 -0.12
CA LYS A 131 21.37 22.86 -1.03
C LYS A 131 22.03 21.59 -1.60
N SER A 132 22.33 20.60 -0.76
CA SER A 132 22.88 19.33 -1.21
C SER A 132 21.95 18.61 -2.19
N ALA A 133 20.64 18.60 -1.94
CA ALA A 133 19.66 18.00 -2.86
C ALA A 133 19.58 18.77 -4.20
N GLN A 134 19.70 20.10 -4.18
CA GLN A 134 19.76 20.91 -5.39
C GLN A 134 21.02 20.62 -6.22
N ASP A 135 22.17 20.56 -5.55
CA ASP A 135 23.45 20.23 -6.21
C ASP A 135 23.43 18.82 -6.82
N GLU A 136 22.79 17.85 -6.13
CA GLU A 136 22.60 16.48 -6.63
C GLU A 136 21.63 16.43 -7.82
N GLN A 137 20.55 17.19 -7.75
CA GLN A 137 19.60 17.32 -8.85
C GLN A 137 20.25 17.95 -10.09
N GLU A 138 21.08 18.98 -9.92
CA GLU A 138 21.80 19.61 -11.00
C GLU A 138 22.81 18.65 -11.65
N ARG A 139 23.56 17.88 -10.82
CA ARG A 139 24.45 16.83 -11.34
C ARG A 139 23.68 15.76 -12.11
N SER A 140 22.53 15.33 -11.58
CA SER A 140 21.67 14.34 -12.24
C SER A 140 21.14 14.86 -13.58
N LEU A 141 20.70 16.13 -13.64
CA LEU A 141 20.26 16.77 -14.87
C LEU A 141 21.39 16.84 -15.92
N ASN A 142 22.59 17.18 -15.49
CA ASN A 142 23.75 17.23 -16.38
C ASN A 142 24.10 15.83 -16.93
N LEU A 143 24.02 14.78 -16.11
CA LEU A 143 24.23 13.40 -16.55
C LEU A 143 23.12 12.95 -17.52
N ILE A 144 21.87 13.29 -17.24
CA ILE A 144 20.75 13.00 -18.12
C ILE A 144 20.93 13.69 -19.48
N ASN A 145 21.29 14.99 -19.49
CA ASN A 145 21.55 15.73 -20.72
C ASN A 145 22.69 15.13 -21.55
N GLN A 146 23.77 14.71 -20.88
CA GLN A 146 24.85 13.98 -21.56
C GLN A 146 24.37 12.66 -22.17
N LYS A 147 23.51 11.92 -21.44
CA LYS A 147 22.93 10.67 -21.94
C LYS A 147 21.99 10.91 -23.11
N ILE A 148 21.15 11.96 -23.04
CA ILE A 148 20.26 12.36 -24.12
C ILE A 148 21.09 12.68 -25.39
N ASN A 149 22.15 13.46 -25.27
CA ASN A 149 23.00 13.82 -26.41
C ASN A 149 23.66 12.57 -27.03
N ARG A 150 24.11 11.60 -26.21
CA ARG A 150 24.64 10.34 -26.75
C ARG A 150 23.57 9.53 -27.46
N LEU A 151 22.39 9.37 -26.81
CA LEU A 151 21.27 8.64 -27.43
C LEU A 151 20.79 9.30 -28.72
N GLN A 152 20.83 10.62 -28.80
CA GLN A 152 20.48 11.36 -30.01
C GLN A 152 21.47 11.10 -31.13
N HIS A 153 22.76 11.08 -30.79
CA HIS A 153 23.82 10.71 -31.75
C HIS A 153 23.67 9.26 -32.24
N ASP A 154 23.44 8.32 -31.32
CA ASP A 154 23.21 6.91 -31.65
C ASP A 154 21.95 6.73 -32.50
N TYR A 155 20.87 7.49 -32.18
CA TYR A 155 19.64 7.49 -32.96
C TYR A 155 19.88 7.96 -34.41
N ASP A 156 20.64 9.06 -34.62
CA ASP A 156 20.95 9.61 -35.93
C ASP A 156 21.82 8.63 -36.75
N GLN A 157 22.77 7.96 -36.10
CA GLN A 157 23.55 6.89 -36.74
C GLN A 157 22.67 5.71 -37.13
N ASN A 158 21.82 5.24 -36.22
CA ASN A 158 20.89 4.13 -36.49
C ASN A 158 19.88 4.50 -37.59
N ALA A 159 19.36 5.73 -37.60
CA ALA A 159 18.48 6.21 -38.66
C ALA A 159 19.15 6.14 -40.05
N THR A 160 20.45 6.45 -40.12
CA THR A 160 21.22 6.35 -41.37
C THR A 160 21.39 4.89 -41.82
N ILE A 161 21.68 3.99 -40.84
CA ILE A 161 21.77 2.54 -41.09
C ILE A 161 20.43 1.98 -41.55
N VAL A 162 19.33 2.33 -40.88
CA VAL A 162 17.96 1.92 -41.24
C VAL A 162 17.63 2.33 -42.65
N LYS A 163 17.94 3.60 -43.04
CA LYS A 163 17.72 4.08 -44.41
C LYS A 163 18.50 3.27 -45.43
N GLY A 164 19.75 2.94 -45.12
CA GLY A 164 20.58 2.10 -46.01
C GLY A 164 20.06 0.67 -46.14
N LEU A 165 19.54 0.10 -45.04
CA LEU A 165 18.91 -1.22 -45.05
C LEU A 165 17.60 -1.22 -45.81
N GLN A 166 16.76 -0.20 -45.65
CA GLN A 166 15.52 -0.02 -46.44
C GLN A 166 15.78 -0.02 -47.93
N GLN A 167 16.78 0.74 -48.39
CA GLN A 167 17.17 0.73 -49.83
C GLN A 167 17.62 -0.66 -50.30
N LYS A 168 18.34 -1.41 -49.46
CA LYS A 168 18.72 -2.78 -49.79
C LYS A 168 17.49 -3.70 -49.87
N ILE A 169 16.56 -3.58 -48.94
CA ILE A 169 15.29 -4.33 -48.94
C ILE A 169 14.52 -4.05 -50.23
N GLU A 170 14.30 -2.77 -50.56
CA GLU A 170 13.62 -2.38 -51.80
C GLU A 170 14.28 -2.99 -53.06
N SER A 171 15.62 -3.06 -53.09
CA SER A 171 16.34 -3.68 -54.18
C SER A 171 16.19 -5.21 -54.24
N ILE A 172 16.10 -5.86 -53.07
CA ILE A 172 15.85 -7.31 -52.95
C ILE A 172 14.43 -7.62 -53.33
N ASP A 173 13.46 -6.84 -52.85
CA ASP A 173 12.03 -6.98 -53.17
C ASP A 173 11.78 -6.85 -54.66
N ALA A 174 12.42 -5.87 -55.30
CA ALA A 174 12.37 -5.71 -56.74
C ALA A 174 12.89 -6.96 -57.49
N LYS A 175 13.97 -7.56 -56.98
CA LYS A 175 14.51 -8.82 -57.55
C LYS A 175 13.60 -9.99 -57.29
N LEU A 176 13.08 -10.16 -56.06
CA LEU A 176 12.16 -11.22 -55.72
C LEU A 176 10.88 -11.16 -56.54
N LYS A 177 10.34 -9.94 -56.72
CA LYS A 177 9.17 -9.74 -57.57
C LYS A 177 9.46 -10.06 -59.04
N SER A 178 10.65 -9.71 -59.53
CA SER A 178 11.10 -10.03 -60.90
C SER A 178 11.27 -11.54 -61.11
N ASP A 179 11.90 -12.21 -60.15
CA ASP A 179 12.38 -13.57 -60.33
C ASP A 179 11.34 -14.61 -59.85
N TYR A 180 10.49 -14.28 -58.86
CA TYR A 180 9.56 -15.20 -58.21
C TYR A 180 8.10 -14.72 -58.16
N GLY A 181 7.81 -13.50 -58.56
CA GLY A 181 6.44 -12.95 -58.56
C GLY A 181 5.88 -12.57 -57.18
N THR A 182 6.67 -12.65 -56.13
CA THR A 182 6.28 -12.29 -54.76
C THR A 182 7.28 -11.32 -54.15
N THR A 183 6.80 -10.48 -53.24
CA THR A 183 7.62 -9.51 -52.49
C THR A 183 7.71 -9.83 -50.99
N HIS A 184 6.97 -10.83 -50.52
CA HIS A 184 6.89 -11.14 -49.09
C HIS A 184 7.22 -12.63 -48.86
N LEU A 185 8.00 -12.86 -47.80
CA LEU A 185 8.47 -14.19 -47.43
C LEU A 185 7.81 -14.62 -46.10
N VAL A 186 7.57 -15.93 -45.99
CA VAL A 186 7.21 -16.58 -44.74
C VAL A 186 8.38 -17.43 -44.30
N SER A 187 8.84 -17.22 -43.08
CA SER A 187 9.83 -18.06 -42.39
C SER A 187 9.21 -18.71 -41.15
N PRO A 188 9.75 -19.84 -40.69
CA PRO A 188 9.35 -20.38 -39.38
C PRO A 188 9.69 -19.41 -38.26
N VAL A 189 8.89 -19.40 -37.19
CA VAL A 189 9.21 -18.63 -35.96
C VAL A 189 10.51 -19.15 -35.36
N GLU A 190 11.43 -18.27 -35.09
CA GLU A 190 12.67 -18.60 -34.35
C GLU A 190 12.41 -18.59 -32.83
N PHE A 191 12.38 -19.78 -32.23
CA PHE A 191 12.18 -19.92 -30.79
C PHE A 191 13.49 -19.66 -30.04
N ASP A 192 13.55 -18.52 -29.32
CA ASP A 192 14.70 -18.16 -28.51
C ASP A 192 14.92 -19.14 -27.35
N GLN A 193 16.03 -19.89 -27.42
CA GLN A 193 16.41 -20.87 -26.41
C GLN A 193 16.80 -20.23 -25.08
N SER A 194 17.00 -18.93 -25.00
CA SER A 194 17.27 -18.17 -23.75
C SER A 194 15.97 -17.77 -23.04
N ALA A 195 14.87 -17.62 -23.77
CA ALA A 195 13.58 -17.16 -23.27
C ALA A 195 12.82 -18.24 -22.50
N LYS A 196 11.95 -17.82 -21.58
CA LYS A 196 10.89 -18.66 -20.99
C LYS A 196 9.58 -18.44 -21.73
N TYR A 197 8.87 -19.51 -22.01
CA TYR A 197 7.60 -19.47 -22.71
C TYR A 197 6.45 -19.73 -21.74
N PHE A 198 5.41 -18.93 -21.85
CA PHE A 198 4.22 -19.01 -21.00
C PHE A 198 2.99 -19.12 -21.88
N LEU A 199 2.31 -20.26 -21.82
CA LEU A 199 0.99 -20.40 -22.41
C LEU A 199 -0.03 -19.70 -21.50
N PHE A 200 -0.67 -18.68 -22.03
CA PHE A 200 -1.68 -17.91 -21.31
C PHE A 200 -3.04 -18.59 -21.33
N SER A 201 -3.65 -18.68 -20.15
CA SER A 201 -5.06 -18.98 -19.97
C SER A 201 -5.63 -18.07 -18.89
N THR A 202 -6.83 -17.55 -19.06
CA THR A 202 -7.47 -16.74 -17.99
C THR A 202 -7.69 -17.56 -16.74
N ASP A 203 -8.11 -18.83 -16.91
CA ASP A 203 -8.30 -19.82 -15.85
C ASP A 203 -8.11 -21.24 -16.39
N LEU A 204 -7.92 -22.20 -15.51
CA LEU A 204 -7.96 -23.62 -15.83
C LEU A 204 -9.28 -24.22 -15.32
N ILE A 205 -9.98 -24.92 -16.18
CA ILE A 205 -11.27 -25.56 -15.88
C ILE A 205 -11.12 -27.07 -15.69
N GLN A 206 -11.94 -27.66 -14.85
CA GLN A 206 -11.83 -29.08 -14.49
C GLN A 206 -12.15 -30.03 -15.66
N SER A 207 -13.00 -29.60 -16.58
CA SER A 207 -13.42 -30.38 -17.72
C SER A 207 -13.28 -29.58 -19.00
N LEU A 208 -12.20 -29.80 -19.74
CA LEU A 208 -12.02 -29.27 -21.08
C LEU A 208 -12.93 -30.00 -22.07
N SER A 209 -13.48 -29.26 -23.01
CA SER A 209 -14.09 -29.86 -24.22
C SER A 209 -13.03 -30.62 -25.02
N GLY A 210 -13.46 -31.45 -25.96
CA GLY A 210 -12.54 -32.18 -26.85
C GLY A 210 -11.61 -31.23 -27.60
N ASP A 211 -12.14 -30.13 -28.11
CA ASP A 211 -11.42 -29.17 -28.92
C ASP A 211 -10.43 -28.35 -28.08
N GLU A 212 -10.83 -27.88 -26.86
CA GLU A 212 -9.93 -27.19 -25.93
C GLU A 212 -8.76 -28.07 -25.48
N LYS A 213 -9.04 -29.36 -25.24
CA LYS A 213 -8.04 -30.35 -24.90
C LYS A 213 -7.06 -30.56 -26.07
N ALA A 214 -7.55 -30.75 -27.29
CA ALA A 214 -6.73 -30.90 -28.48
C ALA A 214 -5.87 -29.65 -28.74
N SER A 215 -6.45 -28.47 -28.63
CA SER A 215 -5.69 -27.19 -28.72
C SER A 215 -4.58 -27.09 -27.70
N MET A 216 -4.86 -27.43 -26.45
CA MET A 216 -3.84 -27.38 -25.40
C MET A 216 -2.72 -28.42 -25.63
N GLU A 217 -3.06 -29.62 -26.02
CA GLU A 217 -2.10 -30.68 -26.39
C GLU A 217 -1.19 -30.24 -27.56
N MET A 218 -1.75 -29.67 -28.61
CA MET A 218 -1.00 -29.18 -29.77
C MET A 218 -0.04 -28.07 -29.40
N ILE A 219 -0.51 -27.06 -28.67
CA ILE A 219 0.33 -25.92 -28.26
C ILE A 219 1.44 -26.35 -27.31
N MET A 220 1.11 -27.13 -26.28
CA MET A 220 2.10 -27.66 -25.34
C MET A 220 3.08 -28.62 -26.01
N GLY A 221 2.62 -29.40 -27.01
CA GLY A 221 3.45 -30.24 -27.85
C GLY A 221 4.45 -29.42 -28.66
N LEU A 222 4.00 -28.35 -29.32
CA LEU A 222 4.86 -27.42 -30.03
C LEU A 222 5.92 -26.81 -29.11
N LEU A 223 5.51 -26.22 -28.00
CA LEU A 223 6.43 -25.59 -27.06
C LEU A 223 7.44 -26.61 -26.49
N LYS A 224 7.02 -27.83 -26.23
CA LYS A 224 7.91 -28.88 -25.77
C LYS A 224 8.95 -29.28 -26.80
N SER A 225 8.59 -29.36 -28.10
CA SER A 225 9.53 -29.66 -29.18
C SER A 225 10.53 -28.55 -29.39
N GLU A 226 10.07 -27.30 -29.37
CA GLU A 226 10.89 -26.15 -29.69
C GLU A 226 11.74 -25.64 -28.49
N VAL A 227 11.15 -25.61 -27.28
CA VAL A 227 11.80 -24.94 -26.12
C VAL A 227 12.02 -25.86 -24.92
N LYS A 228 11.71 -27.15 -25.05
CA LYS A 228 11.93 -28.19 -24.02
C LYS A 228 11.27 -27.84 -22.67
N ASP A 229 12.07 -27.84 -21.60
CA ASP A 229 11.61 -27.62 -20.21
C ASP A 229 11.32 -26.14 -19.87
N LYS A 230 11.33 -25.23 -20.85
CA LYS A 230 11.09 -23.79 -20.64
C LYS A 230 9.63 -23.37 -20.88
N ALA A 231 8.78 -24.32 -21.27
CA ALA A 231 7.33 -24.08 -21.41
C ALA A 231 6.66 -24.10 -20.03
N ASN A 232 5.85 -23.07 -19.78
CA ASN A 232 5.08 -22.90 -18.54
C ASN A 232 3.64 -22.52 -18.90
N VAL A 233 2.74 -22.59 -17.92
CA VAL A 233 1.36 -22.09 -18.05
C VAL A 233 1.18 -20.94 -17.08
N ILE A 234 0.52 -19.87 -17.54
CA ILE A 234 0.22 -18.69 -16.73
C ILE A 234 -1.28 -18.46 -16.70
N THR A 235 -1.83 -18.20 -15.51
CA THR A 235 -3.27 -17.94 -15.30
C THR A 235 -3.45 -16.73 -14.38
N VAL A 236 -4.57 -16.02 -14.54
CA VAL A 236 -4.79 -14.72 -13.88
C VAL A 236 -6.01 -14.69 -12.97
N ASN A 237 -6.94 -15.62 -13.12
CA ASN A 237 -8.13 -15.67 -12.28
C ASN A 237 -7.88 -16.41 -10.96
N TYR A 238 -8.68 -16.02 -9.95
CA TYR A 238 -8.73 -16.76 -8.69
C TYR A 238 -9.39 -18.12 -8.90
N ASN A 239 -8.71 -19.18 -8.46
CA ASN A 239 -9.22 -20.55 -8.55
C ASN A 239 -8.80 -21.34 -7.31
N ASP A 240 -9.76 -21.64 -6.45
CA ASP A 240 -9.52 -22.38 -5.20
C ASP A 240 -9.24 -23.88 -5.42
N SER A 241 -9.52 -24.40 -6.62
CA SER A 241 -9.32 -25.79 -7.02
C SER A 241 -8.13 -25.97 -7.95
N LEU A 242 -7.35 -24.92 -8.19
CA LEU A 242 -6.26 -24.90 -9.14
C LEU A 242 -5.26 -26.08 -9.00
N PRO A 243 -4.82 -26.49 -7.78
CA PRO A 243 -3.90 -27.63 -7.64
C PRO A 243 -4.52 -28.96 -8.09
N GLU A 244 -5.80 -29.18 -7.82
CA GLU A 244 -6.52 -30.40 -8.25
C GLU A 244 -6.65 -30.44 -9.77
N ILE A 245 -7.00 -29.31 -10.38
CA ILE A 245 -7.13 -29.19 -11.84
C ILE A 245 -5.76 -29.38 -12.49
N TRP A 246 -4.71 -28.74 -11.97
CA TRP A 246 -3.36 -28.88 -12.50
C TRP A 246 -2.86 -30.33 -12.45
N ASN A 247 -3.06 -31.01 -11.32
CA ASN A 247 -2.74 -32.43 -11.19
C ASN A 247 -3.54 -33.30 -12.19
N SER A 248 -4.78 -32.96 -12.48
CA SER A 248 -5.58 -33.67 -13.49
C SER A 248 -5.02 -33.47 -14.90
N TYR A 249 -4.55 -32.27 -15.25
CA TYR A 249 -3.93 -31.98 -16.53
C TYR A 249 -2.60 -32.74 -16.68
N GLN A 250 -1.76 -32.77 -15.62
CA GLN A 250 -0.55 -33.59 -15.64
C GLN A 250 -0.84 -35.08 -15.76
N SER A 251 -1.85 -35.57 -15.07
CA SER A 251 -2.26 -36.98 -15.11
C SER A 251 -2.85 -37.37 -16.46
N ALA A 252 -3.54 -36.44 -17.13
CA ALA A 252 -4.06 -36.62 -18.48
C ALA A 252 -2.98 -36.48 -19.58
N GLY A 253 -1.76 -36.05 -19.22
CA GLY A 253 -0.67 -35.81 -20.16
C GLY A 253 -0.80 -34.55 -21.00
N LEU A 254 -1.72 -33.64 -20.63
CA LEU A 254 -1.91 -32.34 -21.30
C LEU A 254 -0.72 -31.43 -21.08
N VAL A 255 -0.09 -31.53 -19.91
CA VAL A 255 1.12 -30.81 -19.55
C VAL A 255 2.15 -31.77 -18.94
N ASP A 256 3.41 -31.49 -19.15
CA ASP A 256 4.50 -32.30 -18.56
C ASP A 256 4.60 -32.02 -17.03
N LYS A 257 5.13 -32.99 -16.27
CA LYS A 257 5.36 -32.83 -14.83
C LYS A 257 6.33 -31.70 -14.50
N ARG A 258 7.22 -31.33 -15.43
CA ARG A 258 8.19 -30.24 -15.29
C ARG A 258 7.64 -28.88 -15.73
N THR A 259 6.48 -28.85 -16.37
CA THR A 259 5.83 -27.60 -16.75
C THR A 259 5.43 -26.83 -15.49
N GLY A 260 5.90 -25.60 -15.37
CA GLY A 260 5.53 -24.70 -14.26
C GLY A 260 4.13 -24.13 -14.45
N LEU A 261 3.42 -23.94 -13.34
CA LEU A 261 2.16 -23.22 -13.30
C LEU A 261 2.38 -21.92 -12.52
N TYR A 262 2.07 -20.81 -13.17
CA TYR A 262 2.10 -19.47 -12.58
C TYR A 262 0.67 -18.93 -12.49
N ASN A 263 0.22 -18.61 -11.30
CA ASN A 263 -1.11 -18.01 -11.09
C ASN A 263 -0.96 -16.73 -10.28
N MET A 264 -1.65 -15.67 -10.73
CA MET A 264 -1.57 -14.35 -10.11
C MET A 264 -1.93 -14.37 -8.62
N TYR A 265 -3.05 -14.99 -8.28
CA TYR A 265 -3.50 -15.07 -6.89
C TYR A 265 -2.60 -15.94 -6.02
N TYR A 266 -2.08 -17.04 -6.55
CA TYR A 266 -1.13 -17.89 -5.84
C TYR A 266 0.16 -17.14 -5.52
N THR A 267 0.66 -16.34 -6.46
CA THR A 267 1.84 -15.50 -6.24
C THR A 267 1.58 -14.46 -5.14
N ILE A 268 0.45 -13.74 -5.22
CA ILE A 268 0.06 -12.72 -4.24
C ILE A 268 -0.13 -13.34 -2.84
N GLN A 269 -0.78 -14.50 -2.76
CA GLN A 269 -1.01 -15.23 -1.52
C GLN A 269 0.24 -15.99 -1.03
N ALA A 270 1.35 -15.92 -1.74
CA ALA A 270 2.59 -16.66 -1.44
C ALA A 270 2.36 -18.16 -1.20
N LYS A 271 1.45 -18.77 -1.98
CA LYS A 271 1.14 -20.20 -1.92
C LYS A 271 2.27 -21.00 -2.54
N VAL A 272 2.66 -22.06 -1.86
CA VAL A 272 3.70 -22.98 -2.33
C VAL A 272 3.02 -24.23 -2.93
N PRO A 273 3.34 -24.62 -4.18
CA PRO A 273 2.83 -25.83 -4.76
C PRO A 273 3.13 -27.07 -3.89
N GLY A 274 2.11 -27.91 -3.67
CA GLY A 274 2.23 -29.13 -2.87
C GLY A 274 2.12 -28.92 -1.35
N ALA A 275 2.05 -27.68 -0.86
CA ALA A 275 1.77 -27.42 0.55
C ALA A 275 0.32 -27.83 0.89
N VAL A 276 0.13 -28.44 2.07
CA VAL A 276 -1.18 -28.85 2.59
C VAL A 276 -1.36 -28.28 3.99
N ALA A 277 -2.57 -27.81 4.32
CA ALA A 277 -2.88 -27.32 5.65
C ALA A 277 -2.74 -28.44 6.70
N LYS A 278 -2.00 -28.16 7.77
CA LYS A 278 -1.76 -29.13 8.86
C LYS A 278 -2.95 -29.30 9.79
N THR A 279 -3.79 -28.29 9.88
CA THR A 279 -4.95 -28.25 10.76
C THR A 279 -6.22 -28.17 9.92
N LYS A 280 -7.24 -28.93 10.30
CA LYS A 280 -8.58 -28.75 9.73
C LYS A 280 -9.22 -27.51 10.33
N PRO A 281 -10.08 -26.79 9.60
CA PRO A 281 -10.86 -25.71 10.17
C PRO A 281 -11.66 -26.22 11.37
N GLU A 282 -11.56 -25.52 12.51
CA GLU A 282 -12.37 -25.80 13.67
C GLU A 282 -13.83 -25.45 13.38
N LEU A 283 -14.71 -26.40 13.52
CA LEU A 283 -16.14 -26.14 13.43
C LEU A 283 -16.63 -25.71 14.81
N PRO A 284 -17.38 -24.60 14.90
CA PRO A 284 -18.01 -24.25 16.15
C PRO A 284 -18.94 -25.39 16.58
N ASP A 285 -18.73 -25.92 17.77
CA ASP A 285 -19.60 -26.95 18.36
C ASP A 285 -20.46 -26.30 19.45
N ASN A 286 -21.78 -26.31 19.23
CA ASN A 286 -22.75 -25.83 20.20
C ASN A 286 -23.87 -26.89 20.31
N PRO A 287 -24.08 -27.48 21.50
CA PRO A 287 -25.10 -28.52 21.70
C PRO A 287 -26.54 -28.07 21.41
N ALA A 288 -26.80 -26.74 21.43
CA ALA A 288 -28.09 -26.16 21.04
C ALA A 288 -28.33 -26.08 19.53
N TRP A 289 -27.34 -26.39 18.71
CA TRP A 289 -27.47 -26.23 17.24
C TRP A 289 -27.98 -27.52 16.60
N GLN A 290 -28.83 -27.34 15.57
CA GLN A 290 -29.39 -28.41 14.77
C GLN A 290 -28.56 -28.56 13.48
N TYR A 291 -28.11 -29.79 13.21
CA TYR A 291 -27.29 -30.15 12.06
C TYR A 291 -28.11 -30.96 11.06
N LYS A 292 -28.28 -30.46 9.84
CA LYS A 292 -28.95 -31.16 8.74
C LYS A 292 -27.97 -31.42 7.60
N ARG A 293 -27.67 -32.69 7.36
CA ARG A 293 -26.78 -33.12 6.27
C ARG A 293 -27.58 -33.46 5.03
N ASN A 294 -27.17 -32.89 3.88
CA ASN A 294 -27.59 -33.30 2.55
C ASN A 294 -26.39 -33.97 1.85
N ALA A 295 -26.39 -35.30 1.79
CA ALA A 295 -25.25 -36.06 1.26
C ALA A 295 -25.07 -35.83 -0.25
N ASP A 296 -26.16 -35.77 -1.02
CA ASP A 296 -26.14 -35.61 -2.49
C ASP A 296 -25.53 -34.28 -2.90
N LYS A 297 -25.82 -33.21 -2.11
CA LYS A 297 -25.28 -31.87 -2.35
C LYS A 297 -23.97 -31.61 -1.62
N GLN A 298 -23.49 -32.56 -0.80
CA GLN A 298 -22.31 -32.36 0.06
C GLN A 298 -22.40 -31.10 0.94
N ILE A 299 -23.60 -30.84 1.48
CA ILE A 299 -23.89 -29.67 2.30
C ILE A 299 -24.30 -30.11 3.70
N VAL A 300 -23.79 -29.41 4.71
CA VAL A 300 -24.30 -29.45 6.09
C VAL A 300 -24.86 -28.07 6.43
N SER A 301 -26.14 -28.01 6.78
CA SER A 301 -26.79 -26.80 7.27
C SER A 301 -26.86 -26.84 8.78
N ILE A 302 -26.55 -25.74 9.43
CA ILE A 302 -26.55 -25.56 10.86
C ILE A 302 -27.55 -24.45 11.20
N ALA A 303 -28.48 -24.71 12.09
CA ALA A 303 -29.49 -23.77 12.55
C ALA A 303 -29.51 -23.71 14.09
N ASP A 304 -30.06 -22.63 14.64
CA ASP A 304 -30.35 -22.50 16.06
C ASP A 304 -31.60 -23.33 16.46
N ASP A 305 -31.94 -23.32 17.75
CA ASP A 305 -33.13 -24.00 18.27
C ASP A 305 -34.45 -23.50 17.67
N GLY A 306 -34.48 -22.25 17.20
CA GLY A 306 -35.61 -21.63 16.49
C GLY A 306 -35.68 -21.99 15.01
N GLY A 307 -34.71 -22.75 14.51
CA GLY A 307 -34.62 -23.10 13.08
C GLY A 307 -34.02 -22.00 12.20
N ASN A 308 -33.50 -20.90 12.79
CA ASN A 308 -32.82 -19.85 12.00
C ASN A 308 -31.47 -20.35 11.53
N PRO A 309 -31.10 -20.13 10.26
CA PRO A 309 -29.80 -20.54 9.75
C PRO A 309 -28.67 -19.77 10.41
N ILE A 310 -27.65 -20.47 10.91
CA ILE A 310 -26.43 -19.92 11.47
C ILE A 310 -25.32 -20.02 10.44
N MET A 311 -25.17 -21.23 9.82
CA MET A 311 -24.09 -21.54 8.91
C MET A 311 -24.47 -22.65 7.95
N THR A 312 -23.86 -22.62 6.76
CA THR A 312 -23.82 -23.79 5.86
C THR A 312 -22.38 -24.11 5.51
N LEU A 313 -22.06 -25.40 5.51
CA LEU A 313 -20.78 -25.92 5.07
C LEU A 313 -20.97 -26.68 3.76
N LYS A 314 -20.14 -26.39 2.79
CA LYS A 314 -20.04 -27.16 1.54
C LYS A 314 -18.73 -27.95 1.57
N TYR A 315 -18.80 -29.20 1.22
CA TYR A 315 -17.64 -30.09 1.16
C TYR A 315 -17.24 -30.39 -0.29
N ARG A 316 -15.95 -30.63 -0.50
CA ARG A 316 -15.39 -31.19 -1.73
C ARG A 316 -15.67 -32.70 -1.79
N LYS A 317 -15.50 -33.32 -2.96
CA LYS A 317 -15.67 -34.78 -3.12
C LYS A 317 -14.78 -35.61 -2.21
N ASN A 318 -13.59 -35.11 -1.87
CA ASN A 318 -12.65 -35.76 -0.97
C ASN A 318 -12.99 -35.56 0.54
N GLY A 319 -14.11 -34.90 0.85
CA GLY A 319 -14.56 -34.65 2.22
C GLY A 319 -13.94 -33.42 2.90
N ALA A 320 -13.04 -32.70 2.24
CA ALA A 320 -12.51 -31.45 2.74
C ALA A 320 -13.56 -30.32 2.67
N ILE A 321 -13.52 -29.37 3.59
CA ILE A 321 -14.40 -28.20 3.53
C ILE A 321 -14.00 -27.37 2.30
N TRP A 322 -15.00 -27.01 1.51
CA TRP A 322 -14.81 -26.11 0.39
C TRP A 322 -15.10 -24.66 0.80
N TYR A 323 -16.30 -24.42 1.37
CA TYR A 323 -16.62 -23.10 1.93
C TYR A 323 -17.60 -23.19 3.10
N MET A 324 -17.55 -22.17 3.95
CA MET A 324 -18.49 -21.93 5.05
C MET A 324 -19.22 -20.61 4.79
N THR A 325 -20.55 -20.64 4.77
CA THR A 325 -21.37 -19.42 4.67
C THR A 325 -22.05 -19.15 6.00
N TYR A 326 -21.88 -17.96 6.53
CA TYR A 326 -22.42 -17.51 7.81
C TYR A 326 -23.64 -16.63 7.56
N PHE A 327 -24.64 -16.77 8.42
CA PHE A 327 -25.92 -16.08 8.31
C PHE A 327 -26.17 -15.18 9.53
N ASN A 328 -26.90 -14.08 9.28
CA ASN A 328 -27.54 -13.27 10.28
C ASN A 328 -29.06 -13.26 9.95
N GLY A 329 -29.84 -14.03 10.73
CA GLY A 329 -31.21 -14.41 10.33
C GLY A 329 -31.19 -15.20 9.03
N SER A 330 -32.01 -14.82 8.05
CA SER A 330 -32.03 -15.48 6.73
C SER A 330 -30.98 -14.97 5.75
N LEU A 331 -30.23 -13.93 6.09
CA LEU A 331 -29.29 -13.27 5.21
C LEU A 331 -27.88 -13.83 5.34
N ALA A 332 -27.27 -14.27 4.24
CA ALA A 332 -25.86 -14.60 4.23
C ALA A 332 -25.03 -13.29 4.33
N THR A 333 -24.08 -13.28 5.26
CA THR A 333 -23.27 -12.09 5.55
C THR A 333 -21.79 -12.26 5.24
N ARG A 334 -21.30 -13.49 5.31
CA ARG A 334 -19.88 -13.83 5.12
C ARG A 334 -19.76 -15.22 4.52
N ARG A 335 -18.76 -15.41 3.68
CA ARG A 335 -18.35 -16.73 3.19
C ARG A 335 -16.84 -16.88 3.31
N ASP A 336 -16.40 -17.93 3.97
CA ASP A 336 -15.00 -18.34 4.04
C ASP A 336 -14.77 -19.47 3.04
N VAL A 337 -13.86 -19.27 2.09
CA VAL A 337 -13.53 -20.25 1.04
C VAL A 337 -12.16 -20.85 1.35
N TYR A 338 -12.12 -22.18 1.37
CA TYR A 338 -10.91 -22.97 1.56
C TYR A 338 -10.46 -23.54 0.22
N ASP A 339 -9.17 -23.43 -0.06
CA ASP A 339 -8.62 -24.03 -1.28
C ASP A 339 -8.50 -25.56 -1.17
N ALA A 340 -8.14 -26.19 -2.27
CA ALA A 340 -7.99 -27.65 -2.34
C ALA A 340 -6.90 -28.18 -1.38
N ALA A 341 -5.94 -27.36 -1.00
CA ALA A 341 -4.90 -27.68 0.00
C ALA A 341 -5.38 -27.53 1.45
N GLY A 342 -6.59 -27.01 1.67
CA GLY A 342 -7.23 -26.84 2.98
C GLY A 342 -6.92 -25.53 3.69
N PHE A 343 -6.22 -24.58 3.05
CA PHE A 343 -5.97 -23.27 3.62
C PHE A 343 -7.18 -22.34 3.41
N LEU A 344 -7.50 -21.51 4.41
CA LEU A 344 -8.41 -20.39 4.22
C LEU A 344 -7.80 -19.47 3.16
N SER A 345 -8.46 -19.40 2.01
CA SER A 345 -7.94 -18.69 0.85
C SER A 345 -8.53 -17.29 0.72
N VAL A 346 -9.85 -17.18 0.87
CA VAL A 346 -10.53 -15.89 0.81
C VAL A 346 -11.74 -15.86 1.75
N THR A 347 -11.95 -14.73 2.40
CA THR A 347 -13.21 -14.38 3.09
C THR A 347 -13.95 -13.35 2.25
N GLN A 348 -15.18 -13.66 1.87
CA GLN A 348 -16.09 -12.78 1.15
C GLN A 348 -17.14 -12.23 2.10
N TYR A 349 -17.31 -10.92 2.12
CA TYR A 349 -18.41 -10.26 2.82
C TYR A 349 -19.49 -9.90 1.80
N LEU A 350 -20.72 -10.26 2.16
CA LEU A 350 -21.87 -10.19 1.26
C LEU A 350 -22.74 -8.98 1.62
N ASP A 351 -23.35 -8.38 0.62
CA ASP A 351 -24.32 -7.31 0.79
C ASP A 351 -25.54 -7.81 1.57
N ARG A 352 -25.98 -7.04 2.56
CA ARG A 352 -27.13 -7.40 3.40
C ARG A 352 -28.48 -7.25 2.67
N THR A 353 -28.50 -6.53 1.57
CA THR A 353 -29.71 -6.33 0.75
C THR A 353 -29.77 -7.25 -0.44
N ASN A 354 -28.58 -7.72 -0.92
CA ASN A 354 -28.43 -8.64 -2.04
C ASN A 354 -27.41 -9.74 -1.69
N ASN A 355 -27.90 -10.85 -1.15
CA ASN A 355 -27.10 -11.98 -0.66
C ASN A 355 -26.08 -12.58 -1.65
N SER A 356 -26.17 -12.25 -2.92
CA SER A 356 -25.25 -12.75 -3.94
C SER A 356 -24.12 -11.76 -4.27
N GLN A 357 -24.23 -10.51 -3.84
CA GLN A 357 -23.24 -9.50 -4.15
C GLN A 357 -22.13 -9.47 -3.09
N VAL A 358 -20.91 -9.65 -3.53
CA VAL A 358 -19.72 -9.49 -2.68
C VAL A 358 -19.37 -8.00 -2.61
N THR A 359 -19.17 -7.50 -1.40
CA THR A 359 -18.76 -6.10 -1.14
C THR A 359 -17.29 -5.96 -0.77
N LEU A 360 -16.73 -7.02 -0.16
CA LEU A 360 -15.34 -7.06 0.27
C LEU A 360 -14.81 -8.49 0.18
N GLU A 361 -13.58 -8.62 -0.29
CA GLU A 361 -12.84 -9.89 -0.29
C GLU A 361 -11.48 -9.72 0.38
N ASN A 362 -11.20 -10.55 1.36
CA ASN A 362 -9.92 -10.64 2.04
C ASN A 362 -9.21 -11.92 1.62
N PHE A 363 -8.11 -11.83 0.90
CA PHE A 363 -7.29 -12.95 0.48
C PHE A 363 -6.15 -13.19 1.46
N TYR A 364 -5.92 -14.43 1.85
CA TYR A 364 -4.98 -14.79 2.89
C TYR A 364 -3.81 -15.62 2.37
N ARG A 365 -2.66 -15.48 3.03
CA ARG A 365 -1.53 -16.40 2.88
C ARG A 365 -1.78 -17.69 3.68
N PRO A 366 -0.97 -18.74 3.46
CA PRO A 366 -1.08 -19.98 4.22
C PRO A 366 -0.89 -19.84 5.74
N ASP A 367 -0.22 -18.78 6.19
CA ASP A 367 -0.01 -18.42 7.60
C ASP A 367 -1.16 -17.59 8.18
N HIS A 368 -2.27 -17.44 7.45
CA HIS A 368 -3.44 -16.62 7.77
C HIS A 368 -3.20 -15.10 7.76
N SER A 369 -2.01 -14.61 7.42
CA SER A 369 -1.79 -13.18 7.23
C SER A 369 -2.53 -12.69 5.99
N LEU A 370 -2.99 -11.43 6.02
CA LEU A 370 -3.70 -10.80 4.92
C LEU A 370 -2.73 -10.51 3.75
N ALA A 371 -3.07 -10.97 2.55
CA ALA A 371 -2.26 -10.76 1.34
C ALA A 371 -2.82 -9.66 0.45
N MET A 372 -4.15 -9.61 0.30
CA MET A 372 -4.82 -8.66 -0.58
C MET A 372 -6.24 -8.42 -0.09
N VAL A 373 -6.70 -7.19 -0.25
CA VAL A 373 -8.08 -6.77 -0.03
C VAL A 373 -8.66 -6.25 -1.33
N LYS A 374 -9.85 -6.73 -1.72
CA LYS A 374 -10.66 -6.17 -2.79
C LYS A 374 -11.94 -5.60 -2.21
N GLN A 375 -12.19 -4.34 -2.43
CA GLN A 375 -13.39 -3.64 -1.98
C GLN A 375 -14.18 -3.16 -3.20
N TYR A 376 -15.46 -3.49 -3.24
CA TYR A 376 -16.39 -3.14 -4.30
C TYR A 376 -17.30 -2.03 -3.81
N GLY A 377 -17.15 -0.82 -4.35
CA GLY A 377 -17.99 0.34 -4.03
C GLY A 377 -19.38 0.26 -4.68
N SER A 378 -20.31 1.09 -4.17
CA SER A 378 -21.68 1.16 -4.68
C SER A 378 -21.78 1.59 -6.15
N ASN A 379 -20.80 2.32 -6.66
CA ASN A 379 -20.70 2.80 -8.04
C ASN A 379 -19.82 1.92 -8.94
N HIS A 380 -19.65 0.65 -8.58
CA HIS A 380 -18.70 -0.27 -9.25
C HIS A 380 -17.22 0.16 -9.16
N GLU A 381 -16.90 1.09 -8.27
CA GLU A 381 -15.50 1.42 -7.98
C GLU A 381 -14.84 0.22 -7.31
N LEU A 382 -13.71 -0.20 -7.86
CA LEU A 382 -12.90 -1.27 -7.32
C LEU A 382 -11.66 -0.68 -6.67
N SER A 383 -11.41 -1.06 -5.41
CA SER A 383 -10.15 -0.81 -4.73
C SER A 383 -9.48 -2.14 -4.41
N ILE A 384 -8.26 -2.33 -4.88
CA ILE A 384 -7.45 -3.52 -4.62
C ILE A 384 -6.20 -3.07 -3.87
N GLN A 385 -5.97 -3.62 -2.69
CA GLN A 385 -4.83 -3.29 -1.84
C GLN A 385 -3.99 -4.55 -1.61
N LEU A 386 -2.71 -4.49 -1.93
CA LEU A 386 -1.76 -5.53 -1.56
C LEU A 386 -1.17 -5.22 -0.19
N VAL A 387 -1.09 -6.24 0.65
CA VAL A 387 -0.64 -6.13 2.04
C VAL A 387 0.57 -7.03 2.23
N ASN A 388 1.66 -6.52 2.82
CA ASN A 388 2.84 -7.32 3.14
C ASN A 388 2.63 -8.13 4.45
N LYS A 389 3.66 -8.86 4.89
CA LYS A 389 3.60 -9.66 6.13
C LYS A 389 3.57 -8.81 7.39
N GLU A 390 4.03 -7.58 7.31
CA GLU A 390 4.02 -6.59 8.39
C GLU A 390 2.70 -5.79 8.45
N GLU A 391 1.65 -6.27 7.74
CA GLU A 391 0.33 -5.66 7.64
C GLU A 391 0.31 -4.25 7.01
N ALA A 392 1.38 -3.86 6.33
CA ALA A 392 1.44 -2.59 5.60
C ALA A 392 0.92 -2.73 4.16
N ILE A 393 0.16 -1.74 3.69
CA ILE A 393 -0.27 -1.65 2.30
C ILE A 393 0.93 -1.27 1.44
N THR A 394 1.25 -2.12 0.47
CA THR A 394 2.38 -1.92 -0.45
C THR A 394 1.96 -1.30 -1.77
N ASN A 395 0.80 -1.67 -2.27
CA ASN A 395 0.27 -1.20 -3.55
C ASN A 395 -1.25 -1.02 -3.47
N VAL A 396 -1.77 -0.07 -4.23
CA VAL A 396 -3.21 0.17 -4.39
C VAL A 396 -3.52 0.26 -5.88
N PHE A 397 -4.55 -0.47 -6.32
CA PHE A 397 -5.04 -0.47 -7.70
C PHE A 397 -6.53 -0.16 -7.73
N HIS A 398 -6.98 0.45 -8.80
CA HIS A 398 -8.39 0.80 -9.00
C HIS A 398 -9.07 -0.03 -10.10
N SER A 399 -8.39 -1.04 -10.63
CA SER A 399 -8.94 -1.99 -11.59
C SER A 399 -8.15 -3.30 -11.60
N GLU A 400 -8.79 -4.39 -12.03
CA GLU A 400 -8.13 -5.67 -12.27
C GLU A 400 -7.01 -5.54 -13.32
N ALA A 401 -7.19 -4.69 -14.30
CA ALA A 401 -6.18 -4.44 -15.34
C ALA A 401 -4.89 -3.85 -14.76
N GLN A 402 -4.99 -2.92 -13.80
CA GLN A 402 -3.80 -2.37 -13.13
C GLN A 402 -3.07 -3.42 -12.29
N LEU A 403 -3.82 -4.25 -11.56
CA LEU A 403 -3.25 -5.37 -10.81
C LEU A 403 -2.54 -6.36 -11.74
N LEU A 404 -3.20 -6.73 -12.85
CA LEU A 404 -2.64 -7.63 -13.86
C LEU A 404 -1.35 -7.08 -14.46
N ASN A 405 -1.35 -5.82 -14.89
CA ASN A 405 -0.16 -5.19 -15.48
C ASN A 405 1.01 -5.16 -14.50
N TRP A 406 0.75 -4.83 -13.24
CA TRP A 406 1.76 -4.87 -12.19
C TRP A 406 2.32 -6.29 -11.99
N TRP A 407 1.45 -7.31 -11.97
CA TRP A 407 1.87 -8.69 -11.77
C TRP A 407 2.63 -9.24 -12.98
N LEU A 408 2.13 -9.01 -14.20
CA LEU A 408 2.82 -9.41 -15.44
C LEU A 408 4.20 -8.78 -15.53
N ALA A 409 4.33 -7.50 -15.19
CA ALA A 409 5.64 -6.85 -15.13
C ALA A 409 6.57 -7.53 -14.13
N SER A 410 6.07 -7.94 -12.97
CA SER A 410 6.88 -8.61 -11.93
C SER A 410 7.32 -10.03 -12.31
N VAL A 411 6.54 -10.73 -13.14
CA VAL A 411 6.81 -12.14 -13.55
C VAL A 411 7.52 -12.23 -14.88
N LEU A 412 7.09 -11.44 -15.87
CA LEU A 412 7.51 -11.58 -17.27
C LEU A 412 8.64 -10.61 -17.66
N GLN A 413 8.64 -9.38 -17.13
CA GLN A 413 9.61 -8.36 -17.56
C GLN A 413 10.99 -8.48 -16.91
N GLN A 414 11.14 -9.30 -15.88
CA GLN A 414 12.42 -9.48 -15.18
C GLN A 414 13.37 -10.49 -15.87
N GLN A 415 12.88 -11.19 -16.88
CA GLN A 415 13.62 -12.18 -17.63
C GLN A 415 13.11 -12.17 -19.07
N ASN A 416 13.92 -12.64 -20.03
CA ASN A 416 13.46 -12.82 -21.41
C ASN A 416 12.28 -13.81 -21.43
N SER A 417 11.11 -13.31 -21.77
CA SER A 417 9.84 -14.06 -21.70
C SER A 417 9.01 -13.90 -22.95
N VAL A 418 8.39 -14.99 -23.37
CA VAL A 418 7.42 -15.02 -24.49
C VAL A 418 6.09 -15.50 -23.97
N LEU A 419 5.05 -14.70 -24.12
CA LEU A 419 3.68 -15.05 -23.80
C LEU A 419 2.98 -15.56 -25.05
N VAL A 420 2.52 -16.79 -25.02
CA VAL A 420 1.81 -17.46 -26.13
C VAL A 420 0.32 -17.44 -25.79
N MET A 421 -0.49 -16.77 -26.62
CA MET A 421 -1.93 -16.63 -26.35
C MET A 421 -2.76 -16.46 -27.61
N GLY A 422 -4.02 -16.88 -27.58
CA GLY A 422 -4.95 -16.63 -28.67
C GLY A 422 -5.24 -15.15 -28.89
N VAL A 423 -5.39 -14.73 -30.12
CA VAL A 423 -5.71 -13.33 -30.47
C VAL A 423 -7.06 -12.85 -29.94
N ASN A 424 -7.99 -13.78 -29.71
CA ASN A 424 -9.30 -13.50 -29.11
C ASN A 424 -9.30 -13.58 -27.58
N ALA A 425 -8.15 -13.79 -26.94
CA ALA A 425 -8.07 -13.84 -25.48
C ALA A 425 -8.50 -12.50 -24.88
N PRO A 426 -9.31 -12.49 -23.81
CA PRO A 426 -9.89 -11.25 -23.24
C PRO A 426 -8.88 -10.19 -22.84
N LEU A 427 -7.62 -10.57 -22.61
CA LEU A 427 -6.53 -9.70 -22.13
C LEU A 427 -5.46 -9.46 -23.20
N PHE A 428 -5.75 -9.79 -24.48
CA PHE A 428 -4.77 -9.68 -25.57
C PHE A 428 -4.24 -8.25 -25.72
N ASP A 429 -5.12 -7.25 -25.77
CA ASP A 429 -4.73 -5.84 -25.88
C ASP A 429 -3.82 -5.37 -24.74
N GLN A 430 -4.14 -5.76 -23.52
CA GLN A 430 -3.35 -5.39 -22.36
C GLN A 430 -1.95 -6.01 -22.39
N CYS A 431 -1.88 -7.29 -22.80
CA CYS A 431 -0.61 -7.98 -22.95
C CYS A 431 0.20 -7.40 -24.12
N LEU A 432 -0.44 -7.04 -25.24
CA LEU A 432 0.19 -6.39 -26.37
C LEU A 432 0.81 -5.03 -26.00
N GLN A 433 0.09 -4.22 -25.23
CA GLN A 433 0.59 -2.94 -24.72
C GLN A 433 1.76 -3.08 -23.75
N ALA A 434 1.80 -4.17 -22.98
CA ALA A 434 2.85 -4.44 -22.00
C ALA A 434 4.15 -4.99 -22.61
N THR A 435 4.17 -5.34 -23.91
CA THR A 435 5.37 -5.88 -24.57
C THR A 435 6.53 -4.88 -24.60
N ASN A 436 7.74 -5.37 -24.35
CA ASN A 436 8.99 -4.61 -24.35
C ASN A 436 10.17 -5.51 -24.77
N ASP A 437 11.40 -5.03 -24.65
CA ASP A 437 12.60 -5.78 -25.06
C ASP A 437 12.80 -7.12 -24.32
N ASN A 438 12.22 -7.27 -23.14
CA ASN A 438 12.31 -8.50 -22.33
C ASN A 438 11.02 -9.32 -22.32
N PHE A 439 9.94 -8.79 -22.90
CA PHE A 439 8.65 -9.44 -22.93
C PHE A 439 8.02 -9.36 -24.31
N HIS A 440 7.88 -10.51 -24.94
CA HIS A 440 7.34 -10.68 -26.28
C HIS A 440 5.99 -11.41 -26.24
N LEU A 441 5.14 -11.10 -27.21
CA LEU A 441 3.86 -11.75 -27.39
C LEU A 441 3.91 -12.59 -28.68
N LEU A 442 3.55 -13.86 -28.58
CA LEU A 442 3.42 -14.79 -29.72
C LEU A 442 1.95 -15.18 -29.87
N PRO A 443 1.22 -14.58 -30.80
CA PRO A 443 -0.19 -14.85 -31.02
C PRO A 443 -0.45 -16.24 -31.62
N ILE A 444 -1.54 -16.87 -31.17
CA ILE A 444 -2.12 -18.05 -31.78
C ILE A 444 -3.31 -17.61 -32.63
N VAL A 445 -3.36 -18.06 -33.87
CA VAL A 445 -4.38 -17.72 -34.85
C VAL A 445 -5.03 -19.00 -35.37
N SER A 446 -6.36 -19.09 -35.27
CA SER A 446 -7.19 -20.13 -35.85
C SER A 446 -7.92 -19.62 -37.11
N ALA A 447 -8.65 -20.51 -37.77
CA ALA A 447 -9.45 -20.14 -38.95
C ALA A 447 -10.51 -19.08 -38.63
N ASP A 448 -11.11 -19.15 -37.43
CA ASP A 448 -12.13 -18.20 -36.96
C ASP A 448 -11.56 -16.83 -36.63
N ASP A 449 -10.23 -16.72 -36.52
CA ASP A 449 -9.55 -15.48 -36.14
C ASP A 449 -9.09 -14.65 -37.36
N LEU A 450 -9.20 -15.15 -38.59
CA LEU A 450 -8.66 -14.48 -39.76
C LEU A 450 -9.23 -13.08 -39.99
N ASP A 451 -10.48 -12.84 -39.64
CA ASP A 451 -11.12 -11.52 -39.73
C ASP A 451 -10.92 -10.67 -38.50
N ASN A 452 -10.18 -11.15 -37.48
CA ASN A 452 -9.88 -10.39 -36.27
C ASN A 452 -8.98 -9.20 -36.60
N GLN A 453 -9.30 -8.03 -36.03
CA GLN A 453 -8.56 -6.78 -36.29
C GLN A 453 -7.07 -6.91 -35.96
N HIS A 454 -6.71 -7.61 -34.87
CA HIS A 454 -5.31 -7.82 -34.48
C HIS A 454 -4.55 -8.63 -35.51
N VAL A 455 -5.19 -9.69 -36.06
CA VAL A 455 -4.60 -10.50 -37.14
C VAL A 455 -4.41 -9.64 -38.39
N GLN A 456 -5.42 -8.86 -38.76
CA GLN A 456 -5.35 -7.95 -39.90
C GLN A 456 -4.26 -6.86 -39.72
N ASP A 457 -4.09 -6.33 -38.50
CA ASP A 457 -3.04 -5.35 -38.20
C ASP A 457 -1.65 -6.00 -38.25
N ILE A 458 -1.49 -7.26 -37.87
CA ILE A 458 -0.24 -8.01 -38.00
C ILE A 458 0.08 -8.25 -39.46
N ILE A 459 -0.85 -8.75 -40.24
CA ILE A 459 -0.69 -9.09 -41.67
C ILE A 459 -0.35 -7.82 -42.50
N ASN A 460 -0.99 -6.71 -42.14
CA ASN A 460 -0.82 -5.43 -42.88
C ASN A 460 0.30 -4.54 -42.30
N GLY A 461 1.11 -5.03 -41.38
CA GLY A 461 2.26 -4.27 -40.84
C GLY A 461 1.90 -3.10 -39.95
N LYS A 462 0.65 -3.02 -39.48
CA LYS A 462 0.22 -1.99 -38.49
C LYS A 462 0.57 -2.36 -37.04
N SER A 463 0.71 -3.66 -36.77
CA SER A 463 1.20 -4.17 -35.49
C SER A 463 2.71 -4.29 -35.48
N LYS A 464 3.32 -4.15 -34.30
CA LYS A 464 4.74 -4.46 -34.07
C LYS A 464 5.06 -5.95 -34.07
N LEU A 465 4.04 -6.80 -33.95
CA LEU A 465 4.19 -8.27 -33.99
C LEU A 465 4.42 -8.72 -35.41
N SER A 466 5.40 -9.59 -35.64
CA SER A 466 5.73 -10.20 -36.95
C SER A 466 5.70 -11.71 -36.93
N SER A 467 5.52 -12.32 -35.75
CA SER A 467 5.57 -13.76 -35.54
C SER A 467 4.20 -14.29 -35.13
N LEU A 468 3.74 -15.40 -35.68
CA LEU A 468 2.45 -16.03 -35.45
C LEU A 468 2.61 -17.54 -35.29
N VAL A 469 1.82 -18.15 -34.42
CA VAL A 469 1.55 -19.59 -34.44
C VAL A 469 0.16 -19.80 -35.01
N VAL A 470 0.01 -20.64 -36.01
CA VAL A 470 -1.28 -20.96 -36.65
C VAL A 470 -1.70 -22.40 -36.37
N THR A 471 -3.00 -22.63 -36.28
CA THR A 471 -3.54 -23.95 -35.94
C THR A 471 -3.25 -24.99 -37.00
N ASP A 472 -3.25 -24.61 -38.28
CA ASP A 472 -3.07 -25.50 -39.40
C ASP A 472 -2.52 -24.80 -40.65
N ARG A 473 -2.23 -25.57 -41.70
CA ARG A 473 -1.68 -25.05 -42.96
C ARG A 473 -2.69 -24.26 -43.78
N ASP A 474 -3.97 -24.48 -43.62
CA ASP A 474 -4.98 -23.73 -44.37
C ASP A 474 -5.04 -22.29 -43.87
N VAL A 475 -4.93 -22.09 -42.57
CA VAL A 475 -4.78 -20.76 -41.92
C VAL A 475 -3.51 -20.08 -42.38
N GLN A 476 -2.37 -20.79 -42.43
CA GLN A 476 -1.12 -20.24 -42.97
C GLN A 476 -1.32 -19.76 -44.40
N THR A 477 -1.88 -20.61 -45.26
CA THR A 477 -2.12 -20.30 -46.67
C THR A 477 -3.05 -19.08 -46.87
N ALA A 478 -4.08 -18.98 -46.00
CA ALA A 478 -4.98 -17.83 -46.00
C ALA A 478 -4.27 -16.52 -45.64
N ILE A 479 -3.38 -16.57 -44.66
CA ILE A 479 -2.55 -15.40 -44.25
C ILE A 479 -1.55 -15.03 -45.36
N GLU A 480 -0.86 -16.01 -45.94
CA GLU A 480 0.10 -15.80 -47.05
C GLU A 480 -0.51 -15.06 -48.26
N LYS A 481 -1.79 -15.32 -48.57
CA LYS A 481 -2.50 -14.64 -49.65
C LYS A 481 -2.83 -13.18 -49.38
N GLN A 482 -2.85 -12.76 -48.09
CA GLN A 482 -3.32 -11.45 -47.65
C GLN A 482 -2.19 -10.60 -47.12
N MET A 483 -1.02 -11.17 -46.75
CA MET A 483 0.06 -10.44 -46.10
C MET A 483 0.70 -9.41 -46.99
N THR A 484 1.06 -8.27 -46.44
CA THR A 484 1.72 -7.16 -47.11
C THR A 484 3.13 -6.91 -46.58
N ARG A 485 3.67 -7.82 -45.80
CA ARG A 485 5.04 -7.82 -45.25
C ARG A 485 5.51 -9.25 -44.96
N ASP A 486 6.80 -9.39 -44.68
CA ASP A 486 7.38 -10.65 -44.26
C ASP A 486 6.87 -11.02 -42.84
N LEU A 487 6.57 -12.28 -42.66
CA LEU A 487 6.05 -12.82 -41.41
C LEU A 487 6.79 -14.11 -41.03
N GLU A 488 6.92 -14.34 -39.74
CA GLU A 488 7.34 -15.61 -39.19
C GLU A 488 6.09 -16.39 -38.77
N ILE A 489 5.86 -17.54 -39.41
CA ILE A 489 4.67 -18.34 -39.17
C ILE A 489 5.10 -19.79 -38.87
N THR A 490 4.68 -20.31 -37.71
CA THR A 490 4.83 -21.73 -37.39
C THR A 490 3.46 -22.39 -37.28
N VAL A 491 3.30 -23.49 -37.98
CA VAL A 491 2.06 -24.31 -37.93
C VAL A 491 2.15 -25.27 -36.73
N MET A 492 1.08 -25.34 -35.95
CA MET A 492 0.99 -26.33 -34.87
C MET A 492 1.10 -27.75 -35.41
N PRO A 493 1.75 -28.68 -34.70
CA PRO A 493 1.74 -30.09 -35.07
C PRO A 493 0.31 -30.62 -35.02
N ALA A 494 -0.05 -31.50 -35.96
CA ALA A 494 -1.35 -32.20 -35.92
C ALA A 494 -1.49 -32.91 -34.58
N ALA A 495 -2.68 -32.87 -33.97
CA ALA A 495 -2.95 -33.67 -32.79
C ALA A 495 -2.66 -35.15 -33.06
N GLU A 496 -1.77 -35.77 -32.28
CA GLU A 496 -1.60 -37.23 -32.36
C GLU A 496 -2.94 -37.88 -31.98
N VAL A 497 -3.59 -38.49 -32.94
CA VAL A 497 -4.74 -39.37 -32.67
C VAL A 497 -4.19 -40.52 -31.84
N ARG A 498 -4.20 -40.40 -30.53
CA ARG A 498 -3.97 -41.57 -29.65
C ARG A 498 -5.17 -42.51 -29.81
N ALA A 499 -4.92 -43.58 -30.54
CA ALA A 499 -5.85 -44.68 -30.72
C ALA A 499 -6.17 -45.41 -29.41
#